data_a908010af0d6135aafad1eff6eaa0f81
#
_entry.id   a908010af0d6135aafad1eff6eaa0f81
#
_cell.length_a   1.000
_cell.length_b   1.000
_cell.length_c   1.000
_cell.angle_alpha   90.00
_cell.angle_beta   90.00
_cell.angle_gamma   90.00
#
_symmetry.space_group_name_H-M   'P 1'
#
loop_
_entity.id
_entity.type
_entity.pdbx_description
1 polymer ?
#
loop_
_entity_poly.entity_id
_entity_poly.type
_entity_poly.pdbx_seq_one_letter_code
_entity_poly.pdbx_strand_id
1 'polypeptide(L)' 'MTLHEITPSIEKGLPFRRVSFPKKLYYYYDMNDKWFIQVNTENGCEIIMYTFDVKLEDLVATDWEVDEWDDPDANKKVNE' A
#
# COMPACT_ATOMS: atom_id res chain seq x y z
N MET A 1 0.49 -4.27 11.70
CA MET A 1 -0.91 -4.70 11.49
C MET A 1 -0.95 -5.88 10.53
N THR A 2 -1.93 -6.73 10.65
CA THR A 2 -2.14 -7.80 9.68
C THR A 2 -2.80 -7.25 8.41
N LEU A 3 -2.73 -8.02 7.31
CA LEU A 3 -3.45 -7.65 6.09
C LEU A 3 -4.95 -7.49 6.34
N HIS A 4 -5.52 -8.37 7.17
CA HIS A 4 -6.94 -8.28 7.51
C HIS A 4 -7.27 -6.94 8.18
N GLU A 5 -6.42 -6.50 9.08
CA GLU A 5 -6.64 -5.23 9.80
C GLU A 5 -6.56 -4.01 8.88
N ILE A 6 -5.73 -4.05 7.84
CA ILE A 6 -5.59 -2.92 6.90
C ILE A 6 -6.52 -3.03 5.70
N THR A 7 -7.33 -4.08 5.59
CA THR A 7 -8.24 -4.26 4.46
C THR A 7 -9.15 -3.05 4.20
N PRO A 8 -9.76 -2.41 5.22
CA PRO A 8 -10.57 -1.22 4.95
C PRO A 8 -9.78 -0.08 4.29
N SER A 9 -8.50 0.07 4.63
CA SER A 9 -7.65 1.07 4.01
C SER A 9 -7.28 0.70 2.59
N ILE A 10 -7.05 -0.60 2.32
CA ILE A 10 -6.80 -1.09 0.97
C ILE A 10 -8.01 -0.81 0.09
N GLU A 11 -9.21 -1.01 0.60
CA GLU A 11 -10.44 -0.73 -0.15
C GLU A 11 -10.59 0.74 -0.52
N LYS A 12 -9.98 1.64 0.24
CA LYS A 12 -9.95 3.07 -0.07
C LYS A 12 -8.89 3.43 -1.11
N GLY A 13 -8.05 2.48 -1.51
CA GLY A 13 -6.96 2.72 -2.46
C GLY A 13 -5.71 3.29 -1.82
N LEU A 14 -5.55 3.19 -0.51
CA LEU A 14 -4.38 3.72 0.18
C LEU A 14 -3.16 2.83 -0.05
N PRO A 15 -1.97 3.42 -0.23
CA PRO A 15 -0.73 2.64 -0.34
C PRO A 15 -0.46 1.84 0.94
N PHE A 16 0.02 0.64 0.78
CA PHE A 16 0.37 -0.23 1.91
C PHE A 16 1.63 -1.01 1.60
N ARG A 17 2.34 -1.40 2.66
CA ARG A 17 3.58 -2.14 2.56
C ARG A 17 3.88 -2.84 3.88
N ARG A 18 4.79 -3.82 3.84
CA ARG A 18 5.37 -4.35 5.07
C ARG A 18 6.54 -3.46 5.52
N VAL A 19 6.74 -3.34 6.82
CA VAL A 19 7.87 -2.60 7.40
C VAL A 19 9.20 -3.16 6.88
N SER A 20 9.26 -4.48 6.63
CA SER A 20 10.47 -5.14 6.13
C SER A 20 10.76 -4.89 4.65
N PHE A 21 9.80 -4.35 3.89
CA PHE A 21 10.04 -4.04 2.49
C PHE A 21 11.00 -2.85 2.35
N PRO A 22 11.74 -2.75 1.23
CA PRO A 22 12.49 -1.53 0.93
C PRO A 22 11.53 -0.33 0.96
N LYS A 23 12.02 0.81 1.47
CA LYS A 23 11.18 2.00 1.64
C LYS A 23 10.57 2.51 0.33
N LYS A 24 11.15 2.13 -0.79
CA LYS A 24 10.71 2.58 -2.12
C LYS A 24 9.71 1.62 -2.75
N LEU A 25 9.33 0.56 -2.06
CA LEU A 25 8.42 -0.45 -2.57
C LEU A 25 7.13 -0.43 -1.77
N TYR A 26 6.01 -0.26 -2.48
CA TYR A 26 4.69 -0.34 -1.87
C TYR A 26 3.66 -0.82 -2.88
N TYR A 27 2.48 -1.16 -2.38
CA TYR A 27 1.35 -1.60 -3.19
C TYR A 27 0.14 -0.71 -2.94
N TYR A 28 -0.74 -0.62 -3.92
CA TYR A 28 -2.08 -0.11 -3.70
C TYR A 28 -3.07 -0.82 -4.61
N TYR A 29 -4.35 -0.77 -4.24
CA TYR A 29 -5.40 -1.41 -5.01
C TYR A 29 -6.04 -0.40 -5.95
N ASP A 30 -6.02 -0.69 -7.26
CA ASP A 30 -6.65 0.14 -8.27
C ASP A 30 -8.11 -0.29 -8.42
N MET A 31 -9.02 0.57 -7.99
CA MET A 31 -10.45 0.29 -8.04
C MET A 31 -11.01 0.28 -9.46
N ASN A 32 -10.37 0.98 -10.39
CA ASN A 32 -10.81 1.01 -11.79
C ASN A 32 -10.52 -0.31 -12.49
N ASP A 33 -9.30 -0.80 -12.33
CA ASP A 33 -8.86 -2.06 -12.94
C ASP A 33 -9.12 -3.27 -12.05
N LYS A 34 -9.49 -3.04 -10.80
CA LYS A 34 -9.78 -4.08 -9.81
C LYS A 34 -8.61 -5.03 -9.61
N TRP A 35 -7.42 -4.47 -9.53
CA TRP A 35 -6.20 -5.23 -9.34
C TRP A 35 -5.19 -4.45 -8.49
N PHE A 36 -4.20 -5.18 -8.00
CA PHE A 36 -3.13 -4.57 -7.22
C PHE A 36 -2.05 -4.01 -8.13
N ILE A 37 -1.50 -2.87 -7.74
CA ILE A 37 -0.41 -2.22 -8.42
C ILE A 37 0.79 -2.18 -7.48
N GLN A 38 1.95 -2.62 -7.99
CA GLN A 38 3.22 -2.49 -7.29
C GLN A 38 3.93 -1.24 -7.80
N VAL A 39 4.35 -0.39 -6.87
CA VAL A 39 5.16 0.79 -7.19
C VAL A 39 6.52 0.61 -6.56
N ASN A 40 7.55 0.73 -7.37
CA ASN A 40 8.95 0.68 -6.91
C ASN A 40 9.69 1.87 -7.50
N THR A 41 10.36 2.65 -6.65
CA THR A 41 11.09 3.84 -7.08
C THR A 41 12.57 3.49 -7.19
N GLU A 42 13.13 3.61 -8.39
CA GLU A 42 14.56 3.41 -8.65
C GLU A 42 15.12 4.65 -9.33
N ASN A 43 16.24 5.17 -8.81
CA ASN A 43 16.94 6.30 -9.39
C ASN A 43 16.03 7.52 -9.63
N GLY A 44 15.07 7.74 -8.75
CA GLY A 44 14.12 8.83 -8.86
C GLY A 44 12.97 8.59 -9.83
N CYS A 45 12.90 7.42 -10.46
CA CYS A 45 11.84 7.05 -11.38
C CYS A 45 10.95 5.98 -10.75
N GLU A 46 9.63 6.15 -10.87
CA GLU A 46 8.68 5.15 -10.42
C GLU A 46 8.48 4.07 -11.49
N ILE A 47 8.61 2.82 -11.08
CA ILE A 47 8.30 1.66 -11.92
C ILE A 47 6.99 1.09 -11.40
N ILE A 48 5.98 1.03 -12.26
CA ILE A 48 4.63 0.61 -11.91
C ILE A 48 4.33 -0.71 -12.60
N MET A 49 3.90 -1.71 -11.82
CA MET A 49 3.55 -3.03 -12.35
C MET A 49 2.22 -3.48 -11.78
N TYR A 50 1.38 -4.08 -12.63
CA TYR A 50 0.11 -4.67 -12.20
C TYR A 50 0.37 -6.06 -11.65
N THR A 51 0.81 -6.12 -10.41
CA THR A 51 1.15 -7.39 -9.77
C THR A 51 0.98 -7.29 -8.26
N PHE A 52 0.65 -8.42 -7.64
CA PHE A 52 0.69 -8.57 -6.20
C PHE A 52 1.62 -9.75 -5.90
N ASP A 53 2.90 -9.52 -6.07
CA ASP A 53 3.94 -10.54 -5.91
C ASP A 53 4.35 -10.62 -4.45
N VAL A 54 3.52 -11.27 -3.65
CA VAL A 54 3.78 -11.49 -2.23
C VAL A 54 3.86 -12.97 -1.94
N LYS A 55 4.67 -13.33 -0.95
CA LYS A 55 4.84 -14.71 -0.52
C LYS A 55 3.87 -15.04 0.61
N LEU A 56 3.70 -16.33 0.91
CA LEU A 56 2.85 -16.73 2.03
C LEU A 56 3.29 -16.08 3.34
N GLU A 57 4.59 -15.96 3.58
CA GLU A 57 5.13 -15.29 4.77
C GLU A 57 4.67 -13.84 4.87
N ASP A 58 4.49 -13.18 3.73
CA ASP A 58 3.98 -11.81 3.71
C ASP A 58 2.49 -11.76 4.05
N LEU A 59 1.71 -12.73 3.54
CA LEU A 59 0.28 -12.77 3.77
C LEU A 59 -0.07 -12.93 5.25
N VAL A 60 0.73 -13.68 5.99
CA VAL A 60 0.49 -13.94 7.42
C VAL A 60 1.26 -12.99 8.33
N ALA A 61 2.01 -12.06 7.77
CA ALA A 61 2.82 -11.13 8.54
C ALA A 61 1.97 -10.15 9.34
N THR A 62 2.55 -9.63 10.42
CA THR A 62 1.87 -8.70 11.32
C THR A 62 2.46 -7.29 11.27
N ASP A 63 3.37 -7.04 10.36
CA ASP A 63 4.08 -5.76 10.23
C ASP A 63 3.66 -4.96 9.00
N TRP A 64 2.44 -5.16 8.52
CA TRP A 64 1.88 -4.34 7.47
C TRP A 64 1.57 -2.93 7.99
N GLU A 65 1.81 -1.94 7.13
CA GLU A 65 1.48 -0.55 7.43
C GLU A 65 0.82 0.11 6.23
N VAL A 66 0.04 1.14 6.50
CA VAL A 66 -0.67 1.91 5.49
C VAL A 66 -0.12 3.32 5.49
N ASP A 67 0.08 3.87 4.30
CA ASP A 67 0.46 5.27 4.15
C ASP A 67 -0.82 6.13 4.21
N GLU A 68 -1.04 6.76 5.35
CA GLU A 68 -2.22 7.58 5.57
C GLU A 68 -2.16 8.94 4.88
N TRP A 69 -1.03 9.28 4.28
CA TRP A 69 -0.84 10.58 3.64
C TRP A 69 -1.79 10.82 2.48
N ASP A 70 -2.20 9.74 1.80
CA ASP A 70 -3.12 9.81 0.67
C ASP A 70 -4.58 9.68 1.09
N ASP A 71 -4.86 9.58 2.38
CA ASP A 71 -6.22 9.50 2.89
C ASP A 71 -6.85 10.90 2.90
N PRO A 72 -7.91 11.14 2.10
CA PRO A 72 -8.58 12.44 2.09
C PRO A 72 -9.12 12.85 3.47
N ASP A 73 -9.55 11.88 4.28
CA ASP A 73 -10.06 12.16 5.62
C ASP A 73 -8.93 12.60 6.56
N ALA A 74 -7.75 12.02 6.43
CA ALA A 74 -6.59 12.44 7.20
C ALA A 74 -6.19 13.88 6.85
N ASN A 75 -6.23 14.23 5.57
CA ASN A 75 -5.93 15.59 5.11
C ASN A 75 -6.94 16.61 5.66
N LYS A 76 -8.22 16.24 5.71
CA LYS A 76 -9.24 17.11 6.30
C LYS A 76 -8.98 17.36 7.77
N LYS A 77 -8.55 16.37 8.52
CA LYS A 77 -8.22 16.52 9.93
C LYS A 77 -7.05 17.47 10.14
N VAL A 78 -6.08 17.43 9.27
CA VAL A 78 -4.91 18.28 9.36
C VAL A 78 -5.26 19.75 9.09
N ASN A 79 -6.24 19.99 8.24
CA ASN A 79 -6.63 21.34 7.84
C ASN A 79 -7.64 21.99 8.79
N GLU A 80 -8.13 21.26 9.73
CA GLU A 80 -9.00 21.79 10.78
C GLU A 80 -8.16 22.36 11.93
#